data_a09466d10a77bd18fb4f52144d7992bd
#
_entry.id   a09466d10a77bd18fb4f52144d7992bd
#
_cell.length_a   1.000
_cell.length_b   1.000
_cell.length_c   1.000
_cell.angle_alpha   90.00
_cell.angle_beta   90.00
_cell.angle_gamma   90.00
#
_symmetry.space_group_name_H-M   'P 1'
#
loop_
_entity.id
_entity.type
_entity.pdbx_description
1 polymer ?
#
loop_
_entity_poly.entity_id
_entity_poly.type
_entity_poly.pdbx_seq_one_letter_code
_entity_poly.pdbx_strand_id
1 'polypeptide(L)'
;MRSRSLFLVLGLMLCGCMKAHRPALMEQEPSLAFPSFFDGGAVEAVVDAGRPYELDGAVLRALSIATTDFLPHPTPSTPCWDRPESHRYRILREQSVIFIRIEEDPAACDRQVAALHSGAKYAIHEDGRLLRRLLDGEPEQPLNPAPAEQGLGEDAAPGTPL
;
A
#
# COMPACT_ATOMS: atom_id res chain seq x y z
N MET A 1 23.37 -49.58 -14.44
CA MET A 1 22.68 -49.08 -13.21
C MET A 1 23.16 -47.71 -12.72
N ARG A 2 24.28 -47.17 -13.20
CA ARG A 2 24.86 -45.85 -12.79
C ARG A 2 24.17 -44.62 -13.40
N SER A 3 23.51 -44.74 -14.55
CA SER A 3 22.88 -43.61 -15.24
C SER A 3 21.58 -43.12 -14.60
N ARG A 4 20.78 -44.02 -14.02
CA ARG A 4 19.49 -43.66 -13.38
C ARG A 4 19.62 -42.82 -12.10
N SER A 5 20.72 -43.05 -11.33
CA SER A 5 20.98 -42.29 -10.11
C SER A 5 21.42 -40.85 -10.38
N LEU A 6 22.08 -40.60 -11.53
CA LEU A 6 22.55 -39.28 -11.91
C LEU A 6 21.37 -38.33 -12.24
N PHE A 7 20.32 -38.84 -12.89
CA PHE A 7 19.13 -38.06 -13.20
C PHE A 7 18.28 -37.72 -11.97
N LEU A 8 18.28 -38.60 -10.96
CA LEU A 8 17.57 -38.36 -9.73
C LEU A 8 18.24 -37.27 -8.87
N VAL A 9 19.55 -37.21 -8.83
CA VAL A 9 20.32 -36.17 -8.11
C VAL A 9 20.22 -34.83 -8.83
N LEU A 10 20.22 -34.81 -10.17
CA LEU A 10 20.07 -33.58 -10.95
C LEU A 10 18.67 -32.97 -10.81
N GLY A 11 17.63 -33.79 -10.65
CA GLY A 11 16.25 -33.35 -10.43
C GLY A 11 16.02 -32.67 -9.06
N LEU A 12 16.75 -33.08 -8.01
CA LEU A 12 16.64 -32.49 -6.68
C LEU A 12 17.34 -31.13 -6.56
N MET A 13 18.32 -30.84 -7.38
CA MET A 13 19.02 -29.56 -7.37
C MET A 13 18.23 -28.41 -8.03
N LEU A 14 17.17 -28.71 -8.77
CA LEU A 14 16.30 -27.70 -9.45
C LEU A 14 15.11 -27.24 -8.59
N CYS A 15 14.92 -27.78 -7.39
CA CYS A 15 14.02 -27.19 -6.39
C CYS A 15 14.67 -25.92 -5.80
N GLY A 16 15.04 -24.97 -6.65
CA GLY A 16 15.42 -23.62 -6.24
C GLY A 16 14.28 -23.05 -5.42
N CYS A 17 14.59 -22.57 -4.21
CA CYS A 17 13.68 -21.85 -3.35
C CYS A 17 13.03 -20.71 -4.12
N MET A 18 11.90 -20.95 -4.73
CA MET A 18 10.99 -19.88 -5.13
C MET A 18 10.54 -19.22 -3.82
N LYS A 19 11.21 -18.13 -3.47
CA LYS A 19 10.81 -17.28 -2.35
C LYS A 19 9.45 -16.73 -2.76
N ALA A 20 8.39 -17.42 -2.35
CA ALA A 20 7.04 -16.94 -2.55
C ALA A 20 6.96 -15.57 -1.90
N HIS A 21 6.80 -14.54 -2.72
CA HIS A 21 6.49 -13.20 -2.22
C HIS A 21 5.14 -13.31 -1.50
N ARG A 22 5.20 -13.35 -0.17
CA ARG A 22 3.98 -13.27 0.64
C ARG A 22 3.59 -11.80 0.65
N PRO A 23 2.41 -11.44 0.10
CA PRO A 23 1.90 -10.10 0.31
C PRO A 23 1.86 -9.84 1.82
N ALA A 24 2.22 -8.63 2.23
CA ALA A 24 2.14 -8.24 3.62
C ALA A 24 0.71 -8.52 4.12
N LEU A 25 0.58 -9.20 5.25
CA LEU A 25 -0.72 -9.43 5.87
C LEU A 25 -1.30 -8.05 6.21
N MET A 26 -2.38 -7.70 5.55
CA MET A 26 -3.08 -6.44 5.79
C MET A 26 -4.08 -6.66 6.92
N GLU A 27 -3.84 -6.00 8.04
CA GLU A 27 -4.84 -5.82 9.08
C GLU A 27 -5.74 -4.69 8.60
N GLN A 28 -6.97 -5.01 8.20
CA GLN A 28 -7.90 -3.96 7.78
C GLN A 28 -8.43 -3.24 9.03
N GLU A 29 -7.85 -2.09 9.33
CA GLU A 29 -8.35 -1.16 10.34
C GLU A 29 -9.05 0.03 9.65
N PRO A 30 -10.32 -0.11 9.26
CA PRO A 30 -11.03 0.92 8.52
C PRO A 30 -11.27 2.19 9.34
N SER A 31 -11.19 2.10 10.67
CA SER A 31 -11.30 3.24 11.58
C SER A 31 -10.05 4.12 11.63
N LEU A 32 -8.90 3.62 11.12
CA LEU A 32 -7.66 4.37 11.08
C LEU A 32 -7.75 5.45 10.00
N ALA A 33 -7.87 6.71 10.40
CA ALA A 33 -7.86 7.84 9.46
C ALA A 33 -6.45 8.14 8.98
N PHE A 34 -6.31 8.54 7.72
CA PHE A 34 -5.03 9.04 7.21
C PHE A 34 -4.86 10.50 7.58
N PRO A 35 -3.66 10.92 8.06
CA PRO A 35 -3.36 12.32 8.29
C PRO A 35 -3.29 13.10 6.96
N SER A 36 -3.39 14.42 7.05
CA SER A 36 -3.10 15.25 5.89
C SER A 36 -1.60 15.24 5.60
N PHE A 37 -1.23 14.85 4.38
CA PHE A 37 0.16 14.80 3.93
C PHE A 37 0.69 16.14 3.41
N PHE A 38 -0.17 17.17 3.33
CA PHE A 38 0.15 18.44 2.71
C PHE A 38 0.16 19.61 3.69
N ASP A 39 -0.35 19.41 4.89
CA ASP A 39 -0.34 20.42 5.94
C ASP A 39 1.07 20.53 6.56
N GLY A 40 1.65 21.72 6.56
CA GLY A 40 2.92 21.98 7.23
C GLY A 40 4.18 21.99 6.38
N GLY A 41 4.09 21.81 5.08
CA GLY A 41 5.25 21.84 4.18
C GLY A 41 6.15 20.61 4.35
N ALA A 42 6.28 19.81 3.33
CA ALA A 42 7.25 18.72 3.33
C ALA A 42 8.67 19.32 3.42
N VAL A 43 9.47 18.87 4.38
CA VAL A 43 10.91 19.04 4.31
C VAL A 43 11.35 18.14 3.16
N GLU A 44 11.59 18.74 2.01
CA GLU A 44 12.15 18.00 0.90
C GLU A 44 13.54 17.52 1.32
N ALA A 45 13.73 16.20 1.36
CA ALA A 45 15.04 15.62 1.55
C ALA A 45 15.86 15.87 0.28
N VAL A 46 16.14 17.13 0.01
CA VAL A 46 17.09 17.52 -1.03
C VAL A 46 18.44 17.06 -0.52
N VAL A 47 19.05 16.19 -1.28
CA VAL A 47 20.45 15.81 -1.09
C VAL A 47 21.28 17.07 -1.35
N ASP A 48 21.44 17.89 -0.29
CA ASP A 48 22.38 19.00 -0.29
C ASP A 48 23.77 18.38 -0.35
N ALA A 49 24.47 18.61 -1.45
CA ALA A 49 25.72 17.94 -1.76
C ALA A 49 26.68 18.05 -0.56
N GLY A 50 26.97 16.93 0.08
CA GLY A 50 27.93 16.84 1.19
C GLY A 50 27.31 16.74 2.60
N ARG A 51 25.99 16.74 2.77
CA ARG A 51 25.36 16.45 4.07
C ARG A 51 24.84 15.03 4.11
N PRO A 52 25.14 14.24 5.16
CA PRO A 52 24.57 12.91 5.32
C PRO A 52 23.05 13.01 5.55
N TYR A 53 22.30 12.14 4.90
CA TYR A 53 20.89 11.94 5.16
C TYR A 53 20.73 10.69 6.03
N GLU A 54 20.04 10.84 7.17
CA GLU A 54 19.78 9.73 8.09
C GLU A 54 18.31 9.34 8.01
N LEU A 55 18.05 8.08 7.74
CA LEU A 55 16.71 7.49 7.70
C LEU A 55 16.56 6.46 8.81
N ASP A 56 15.49 6.59 9.59
CA ASP A 56 15.12 5.59 10.61
C ASP A 56 14.86 4.22 9.95
N GLY A 57 15.39 3.15 10.56
CA GLY A 57 15.24 1.79 10.05
C GLY A 57 13.79 1.29 10.01
N ALA A 58 12.91 1.76 10.91
CA ALA A 58 11.47 1.45 10.84
C ALA A 58 10.80 2.13 9.64
N VAL A 59 11.17 3.37 9.35
CA VAL A 59 10.70 4.10 8.17
C VAL A 59 11.18 3.43 6.88
N LEU A 60 12.45 3.00 6.82
CA LEU A 60 12.98 2.26 5.67
C LEU A 60 12.21 0.94 5.43
N ARG A 61 11.90 0.22 6.51
CA ARG A 61 11.08 -1.00 6.44
C ARG A 61 9.68 -0.70 5.90
N ALA A 62 9.03 0.32 6.44
CA ALA A 62 7.69 0.72 6.02
C ALA A 62 7.67 1.13 4.53
N LEU A 63 8.64 1.92 4.07
CA LEU A 63 8.81 2.26 2.66
C LEU A 63 8.97 1.02 1.79
N SER A 64 9.81 0.07 2.21
CA SER A 64 10.02 -1.18 1.48
C SER A 64 8.74 -1.99 1.35
N ILE A 65 7.92 -2.05 2.41
CA ILE A 65 6.63 -2.75 2.40
C ILE A 65 5.67 -2.05 1.44
N ALA A 66 5.50 -0.73 1.56
CA ALA A 66 4.59 0.04 0.73
C ALA A 66 4.97 -0.01 -0.76
N THR A 67 6.25 0.16 -1.09
CA THR A 67 6.72 0.10 -2.47
C THR A 67 6.59 -1.29 -3.08
N THR A 68 6.88 -2.33 -2.32
CA THR A 68 6.77 -3.72 -2.81
C THR A 68 5.31 -4.14 -3.02
N ASP A 69 4.38 -3.60 -2.23
CA ASP A 69 2.95 -3.87 -2.38
C ASP A 69 2.32 -3.07 -3.53
N PHE A 70 2.75 -1.82 -3.72
CA PHE A 70 2.16 -0.92 -4.71
C PHE A 70 2.75 -1.09 -6.12
N LEU A 71 4.08 -1.23 -6.22
CA LEU A 71 4.78 -1.26 -7.50
C LEU A 71 5.11 -2.69 -7.93
N PRO A 72 5.06 -2.98 -9.23
CA PRO A 72 5.50 -4.27 -9.74
C PRO A 72 6.99 -4.48 -9.46
N HIS A 73 7.41 -5.74 -9.41
CA HIS A 73 8.83 -6.05 -9.28
C HIS A 73 9.58 -5.50 -10.50
N PRO A 74 10.62 -4.69 -10.29
CA PRO A 74 11.33 -4.06 -11.38
C PRO A 74 12.03 -5.13 -12.25
N THR A 75 11.83 -5.02 -13.54
CA THR A 75 12.49 -5.81 -14.58
C THR A 75 13.14 -4.86 -15.58
N PRO A 76 14.06 -5.30 -16.43
CA PRO A 76 14.63 -4.44 -17.48
C PRO A 76 13.58 -3.83 -18.42
N SER A 77 12.41 -4.47 -18.54
CA SER A 77 11.29 -4.01 -19.36
C SER A 77 10.22 -3.24 -18.58
N THR A 78 10.41 -3.00 -17.28
CA THR A 78 9.45 -2.22 -16.47
C THR A 78 9.37 -0.80 -17.01
N PRO A 79 8.16 -0.32 -17.38
CA PRO A 79 7.94 1.05 -17.82
C PRO A 79 8.45 2.06 -16.80
N CYS A 80 8.83 3.26 -17.28
CA CYS A 80 9.35 4.31 -16.40
C CYS A 80 8.40 4.62 -15.23
N TRP A 81 7.12 4.79 -15.49
CA TRP A 81 6.11 5.14 -14.49
C TRP A 81 5.80 4.06 -13.45
N ASP A 82 6.25 2.83 -13.68
CA ASP A 82 6.11 1.72 -12.72
C ASP A 82 7.38 1.51 -11.88
N ARG A 83 8.37 2.40 -12.00
CA ARG A 83 9.63 2.30 -11.27
C ARG A 83 9.57 3.12 -9.97
N PRO A 84 10.20 2.63 -8.89
CA PRO A 84 10.22 3.36 -7.61
C PRO A 84 10.78 4.79 -7.71
N GLU A 85 11.80 5.01 -8.57
CA GLU A 85 12.43 6.31 -8.79
C GLU A 85 11.54 7.33 -9.50
N SER A 86 10.42 6.89 -10.06
CA SER A 86 9.43 7.74 -10.72
C SER A 86 8.28 8.13 -9.81
N HIS A 87 8.46 7.96 -8.51
CA HIS A 87 7.45 8.31 -7.51
C HIS A 87 8.03 9.22 -6.44
N ARG A 88 7.16 10.04 -5.88
CA ARG A 88 7.43 10.83 -4.67
C ARG A 88 6.82 10.14 -3.47
N TYR A 89 7.56 10.14 -2.38
CA TYR A 89 7.15 9.51 -1.13
C TYR A 89 7.05 10.57 -0.04
N ARG A 90 5.84 10.75 0.51
CA ARG A 90 5.64 11.60 1.69
C ARG A 90 5.44 10.71 2.89
N ILE A 91 6.17 11.00 3.96
CA ILE A 91 6.20 10.16 5.15
C ILE A 91 5.84 11.02 6.35
N LEU A 92 4.89 10.52 7.13
CA LEU A 92 4.53 11.05 8.44
C LEU A 92 4.65 9.92 9.46
N ARG A 93 5.11 10.24 10.65
CA ARG A 93 5.12 9.30 11.76
C ARG A 93 4.30 9.87 12.90
N GLU A 94 3.30 9.11 13.33
CA GLU A 94 2.51 9.40 14.52
C GLU A 94 2.59 8.20 15.45
N GLN A 95 3.21 8.40 16.62
CA GLN A 95 3.44 7.33 17.59
C GLN A 95 4.16 6.12 16.95
N SER A 96 3.51 4.96 16.94
CA SER A 96 4.02 3.70 16.38
C SER A 96 3.58 3.45 14.93
N VAL A 97 2.82 4.38 14.32
CA VAL A 97 2.33 4.24 12.95
C VAL A 97 3.10 5.14 12.01
N ILE A 98 3.54 4.58 10.91
CA ILE A 98 4.23 5.27 9.82
C ILE A 98 3.25 5.34 8.65
N PHE A 99 2.86 6.57 8.31
CA PHE A 99 1.99 6.86 7.19
C PHE A 99 2.83 7.20 5.97
N ILE A 100 2.52 6.61 4.84
CA ILE A 100 3.23 6.82 3.57
C ILE A 100 2.22 7.17 2.50
N ARG A 101 2.46 8.27 1.80
CA ARG A 101 1.79 8.62 0.56
C ARG A 101 2.75 8.40 -0.59
N ILE A 102 2.34 7.60 -1.56
CA ILE A 102 3.06 7.36 -2.82
C ILE A 102 2.31 8.11 -3.93
N GLU A 103 3.02 8.89 -4.71
CA GLU A 103 2.47 9.66 -5.83
C GLU A 103 3.41 9.53 -7.03
N GLU A 104 2.86 9.33 -8.23
CA GLU A 104 3.66 9.37 -9.45
C GLU A 104 4.28 10.76 -9.63
N ASP A 105 5.55 10.82 -9.97
CA ASP A 105 6.20 12.03 -10.47
C ASP A 105 6.28 11.97 -11.99
N PRO A 106 5.33 12.61 -12.71
CA PRO A 106 5.29 12.53 -14.16
C PRO A 106 6.55 13.11 -14.81
N ALA A 107 7.18 14.10 -14.17
CA ALA A 107 8.40 14.72 -14.70
C ALA A 107 9.58 13.73 -14.75
N ALA A 108 9.63 12.75 -13.86
CA ALA A 108 10.66 11.71 -13.89
C ALA A 108 10.60 10.82 -15.14
N CYS A 109 9.47 10.83 -15.85
CA CYS A 109 9.24 10.05 -17.06
C CYS A 109 8.93 10.95 -18.28
N ASP A 110 9.37 12.19 -18.27
CA ASP A 110 9.13 13.18 -19.35
C ASP A 110 7.64 13.37 -19.68
N ARG A 111 6.76 13.20 -18.68
CA ARG A 111 5.32 13.39 -18.79
C ARG A 111 4.91 14.67 -18.09
N GLN A 112 3.85 15.32 -18.60
CA GLN A 112 3.33 16.55 -18.01
C GLN A 112 2.27 16.29 -16.92
N VAL A 113 1.62 15.15 -16.98
CA VAL A 113 0.49 14.81 -16.12
C VAL A 113 0.64 13.38 -15.61
N ALA A 114 0.38 13.17 -14.33
CA ALA A 114 0.29 11.85 -13.75
C ALA A 114 -0.92 11.07 -14.29
N ALA A 115 -0.85 9.75 -14.25
CA ALA A 115 -2.01 8.93 -14.58
C ALA A 115 -3.11 9.10 -13.53
N LEU A 116 -4.36 8.85 -13.90
CA LEU A 116 -5.45 8.75 -12.93
C LEU A 116 -5.20 7.54 -12.04
N HIS A 117 -5.43 7.70 -10.75
CA HIS A 117 -5.25 6.63 -9.75
C HIS A 117 -3.81 6.10 -9.65
N SER A 118 -2.83 6.98 -9.87
CA SER A 118 -1.40 6.62 -9.84
C SER A 118 -0.75 6.73 -8.46
N GLY A 119 -1.51 6.73 -7.39
CA GLY A 119 -1.00 6.85 -6.03
C GLY A 119 -1.70 5.95 -5.03
N ALA A 120 -1.12 5.92 -3.83
CA ALA A 120 -1.64 5.14 -2.70
C ALA A 120 -1.26 5.77 -1.36
N LYS A 121 -2.08 5.49 -0.34
CA LYS A 121 -1.79 5.79 1.06
C LYS A 121 -1.61 4.49 1.83
N TYR A 122 -0.63 4.45 2.70
CA TYR A 122 -0.31 3.33 3.56
C TYR A 122 -0.22 3.77 5.01
N ALA A 123 -0.76 2.95 5.91
CA ALA A 123 -0.52 3.02 7.34
C ALA A 123 0.15 1.72 7.76
N ILE A 124 1.37 1.82 8.27
CA ILE A 124 2.21 0.68 8.62
C ILE A 124 2.71 0.86 10.04
N HIS A 125 2.49 -0.14 10.89
CA HIS A 125 3.04 -0.16 12.23
C HIS A 125 4.56 -0.30 12.20
N GLU A 126 5.27 0.26 13.17
CA GLU A 126 6.74 0.26 13.22
C GLU A 126 7.37 -1.14 13.22
N ASP A 127 6.62 -2.18 13.62
CA ASP A 127 7.06 -3.58 13.54
C ASP A 127 6.89 -4.18 12.12
N GLY A 128 6.29 -3.46 11.17
CA GLY A 128 6.14 -3.86 9.78
C GLY A 128 4.77 -4.45 9.42
N ARG A 129 3.78 -4.41 10.32
CA ARG A 129 2.40 -4.81 9.98
C ARG A 129 1.74 -3.74 9.13
N LEU A 130 1.15 -4.15 8.00
CA LEU A 130 0.35 -3.27 7.16
C LEU A 130 -1.05 -3.14 7.77
N LEU A 131 -1.35 -1.98 8.37
CA LEU A 131 -2.62 -1.72 9.04
C LEU A 131 -3.73 -1.31 8.07
N ARG A 132 -3.41 -0.43 7.12
CA ARG A 132 -4.36 0.06 6.13
C ARG A 132 -3.67 0.45 4.84
N ARG A 133 -4.32 0.14 3.71
CA ARG A 133 -3.98 0.63 2.39
C ARG A 133 -5.20 1.28 1.77
N LEU A 134 -5.00 2.37 1.05
CA LEU A 134 -6.01 3.06 0.27
C LEU A 134 -5.40 3.47 -1.08
N LEU A 135 -5.95 2.98 -2.16
CA LEU A 135 -5.54 3.39 -3.50
C LEU A 135 -6.26 4.67 -3.89
N ASP A 136 -5.65 5.47 -4.78
CA ASP A 136 -6.30 6.67 -5.29
C ASP A 136 -7.60 6.31 -6.00
N GLY A 137 -8.67 7.05 -5.67
CA GLY A 137 -10.02 6.78 -6.17
C GLY A 137 -10.85 5.86 -5.27
N GLU A 138 -10.27 5.19 -4.30
CA GLU A 138 -11.03 4.48 -3.28
C GLU A 138 -11.58 5.44 -2.22
N PRO A 139 -12.80 5.22 -1.72
CA PRO A 139 -13.37 6.06 -0.65
C PRO A 139 -12.59 5.87 0.64
N GLU A 140 -12.22 6.96 1.29
CA GLU A 140 -11.44 6.92 2.54
C GLU A 140 -12.22 6.31 3.71
N GLN A 141 -13.53 6.48 3.70
CA GLN A 141 -14.43 5.83 4.64
C GLN A 141 -15.20 4.71 3.93
N PRO A 142 -15.41 3.56 4.59
CA PRO A 142 -16.33 2.57 4.04
C PRO A 142 -17.67 3.25 3.82
N LEU A 143 -18.25 3.11 2.64
CA LEU A 143 -19.61 3.55 2.38
C LEU A 143 -20.47 2.86 3.44
N ASN A 144 -21.02 3.64 4.38
CA ASN A 144 -21.97 3.11 5.33
C ASN A 144 -23.06 2.40 4.51
N PRO A 145 -23.34 1.11 4.73
CA PRO A 145 -24.53 0.51 4.15
C PRO A 145 -25.69 1.41 4.53
N ALA A 146 -26.47 1.86 3.55
CA ALA A 146 -27.65 2.66 3.80
C ALA A 146 -28.44 2.03 4.97
N PRO A 147 -28.93 2.81 5.95
CA PRO A 147 -29.68 2.26 7.05
C PRO A 147 -30.72 1.34 6.43
N ALA A 148 -30.72 0.05 6.80
CA ALA A 148 -31.76 -0.86 6.38
C ALA A 148 -33.08 -0.16 6.71
N GLU A 149 -33.91 0.09 5.71
CA GLU A 149 -35.21 0.68 5.89
C GLU A 149 -35.88 -0.09 7.02
N GLN A 150 -35.97 0.56 8.18
CA GLN A 150 -36.75 0.05 9.28
C GLN A 150 -38.16 0.01 8.75
N GLY A 151 -38.62 -1.21 8.44
CA GLY A 151 -39.94 -1.47 7.90
C GLY A 151 -40.96 -0.68 8.71
N LEU A 152 -41.69 0.16 8.01
CA LEU A 152 -42.92 0.77 8.53
C LEU A 152 -43.77 -0.38 9.07
N GLY A 153 -43.71 -0.52 10.41
CA GLY A 153 -44.65 -1.38 11.11
C GLY A 153 -46.06 -0.85 10.85
N GLU A 154 -46.76 -1.61 10.10
CA GLU A 154 -48.18 -1.47 9.82
C GLU A 154 -48.93 -1.72 11.14
N ASP A 155 -49.14 -0.64 11.95
CA ASP A 155 -50.05 -0.64 13.07
C ASP A 155 -51.48 -0.69 12.52
N ALA A 156 -51.94 -1.89 12.20
CA ALA A 156 -53.36 -2.15 12.05
C ALA A 156 -54.08 -2.03 13.36
N ALA A 157 -54.76 -0.91 13.60
CA ALA A 157 -55.65 -0.70 14.72
C ALA A 157 -56.89 -1.66 14.59
N PRO A 158 -57.26 -2.41 15.61
CA PRO A 158 -58.47 -3.19 15.61
C PRO A 158 -59.68 -2.28 15.74
N GLY A 159 -60.54 -2.28 14.72
CA GLY A 159 -61.86 -1.62 14.78
C GLY A 159 -62.75 -2.21 15.85
N THR A 160 -63.34 -1.34 16.68
CA THR A 160 -64.37 -1.67 17.64
C THR A 160 -65.72 -1.83 16.94
N PRO A 161 -66.47 -2.94 17.11
CA PRO A 161 -67.86 -3.03 16.64
C PRO A 161 -68.82 -2.46 17.71
N LEU A 162 -69.78 -1.68 17.27
CA LEU A 162 -71.03 -1.38 17.97
C LEU A 162 -72.02 -2.51 17.74
#